data_aa98bb8f1eba3d883b4940180e84f89d
#
_entry.id   aa98bb8f1eba3d883b4940180e84f89d
#
_cell.length_a   1.000
_cell.length_b   1.000
_cell.length_c   1.000
_cell.angle_alpha   90.00
_cell.angle_beta   90.00
_cell.angle_gamma   90.00
#
_symmetry.space_group_name_H-M   'P 1'
#
loop_
_entity.id
_entity.type
_entity.pdbx_description
1 polymer ?
#
loop_
_entity_poly.entity_id
_entity_poly.type
_entity_poly.pdbx_seq_one_letter_code
_entity_poly.pdbx_strand_id
1 'polypeptide(L)'
;MKYYTTNALYEQIISRRIPHYKFTTGNSWQLIYGDKNSTPLLLVYAKGVNETEYFSDYSQQDQKAIGLLSFVSKHSSLPLLIIRFRADLNEIKEVLVSENSLDFKRVSLAQLSDIFKKYDLPVSNTPTDKYLNDKSSSAYHNWQRSCLGRGITVSDIDLWKVDSKGIPRVIFELKRSYYTIERWRPFPEDYNNFKLVWSLCYKSNMLFKIAYNVRTKNPFFDDISRIKIFSVDFTKNPSIAEETVFSINDFMNY
;
A
#
# COMPACT_ATOMS: atom_id res chain seq x y z
N MET A 1 16.36 -10.56 10.91
CA MET A 1 17.01 -9.32 10.44
C MET A 1 15.89 -8.29 10.19
N LYS A 2 15.85 -7.18 10.95
CA LYS A 2 14.78 -6.15 10.89
C LYS A 2 14.78 -5.29 9.59
N TYR A 3 15.43 -5.77 8.58
CA TYR A 3 15.80 -5.03 7.37
C TYR A 3 14.62 -4.44 6.57
N TYR A 4 13.47 -5.13 6.54
CA TYR A 4 12.31 -4.71 5.75
C TYR A 4 11.15 -4.17 6.61
N THR A 5 11.26 -4.29 7.93
CA THR A 5 10.18 -3.90 8.84
C THR A 5 10.35 -2.51 9.42
N THR A 6 11.54 -1.90 9.28
CA THR A 6 11.81 -0.54 9.76
C THR A 6 11.91 0.43 8.58
N ASN A 7 11.29 1.58 8.73
CA ASN A 7 11.40 2.70 7.81
C ASN A 7 11.72 3.94 8.63
N ALA A 8 12.93 4.49 8.47
CA ALA A 8 13.38 5.64 9.24
C ALA A 8 12.45 6.86 9.08
N LEU A 9 11.79 7.00 7.92
CA LEU A 9 10.81 8.05 7.71
C LEU A 9 9.57 7.87 8.61
N TYR A 10 9.05 6.63 8.74
CA TYR A 10 7.94 6.35 9.65
C TYR A 10 8.32 6.61 11.11
N GLU A 11 9.51 6.18 11.52
CA GLU A 11 10.02 6.43 12.88
C GLU A 11 10.11 7.93 13.17
N GLN A 12 10.56 8.72 12.19
CA GLN A 12 10.64 10.16 12.32
C GLN A 12 9.24 10.84 12.39
N ILE A 13 8.28 10.37 11.59
CA ILE A 13 6.88 10.85 11.64
C ILE A 13 6.27 10.57 13.01
N ILE A 14 6.49 9.37 13.56
CA ILE A 14 5.98 8.96 14.89
C ILE A 14 6.64 9.79 15.99
N SER A 15 7.97 9.87 16.00
CA SER A 15 8.73 10.56 17.06
C SER A 15 8.40 12.05 17.15
N ARG A 16 8.16 12.68 16.00
CA ARG A 16 7.76 14.10 15.91
C ARG A 16 6.25 14.31 16.01
N ARG A 17 5.46 13.22 16.12
CA ARG A 17 3.99 13.29 16.19
C ARG A 17 3.37 14.10 15.05
N ILE A 18 3.86 13.92 13.81
CA ILE A 18 3.39 14.69 12.65
C ILE A 18 1.93 14.29 12.33
N PRO A 19 0.95 15.21 12.46
CA PRO A 19 -0.47 14.84 12.43
C PRO A 19 -1.01 14.61 11.02
N HIS A 20 -0.40 15.18 9.99
CA HIS A 20 -0.92 15.13 8.61
C HIS A 20 -0.38 13.95 7.80
N TYR A 21 0.60 13.18 8.30
CA TYR A 21 1.02 11.92 7.69
C TYR A 21 0.37 10.72 8.38
N LYS A 22 -0.15 9.79 7.59
CA LYS A 22 -0.80 8.56 8.06
C LYS A 22 -0.26 7.36 7.28
N PHE A 23 -0.04 6.25 7.96
CA PHE A 23 0.41 5.00 7.38
C PHE A 23 -0.05 3.83 8.25
N THR A 24 0.02 2.62 7.72
CA THR A 24 -0.26 1.40 8.48
C THR A 24 1.03 0.85 9.07
N THR A 25 0.92 0.20 10.22
CA THR A 25 2.02 -0.48 10.90
C THR A 25 1.62 -1.90 11.28
N GLY A 26 2.62 -2.72 11.60
CA GLY A 26 2.38 -4.12 11.97
C GLY A 26 1.94 -4.96 10.78
N ASN A 27 1.00 -5.88 11.02
CA ASN A 27 0.48 -6.80 10.02
C ASN A 27 -0.77 -6.22 9.33
N SER A 28 -0.72 -4.96 8.85
CA SER A 28 -1.85 -4.31 8.19
C SER A 28 -1.40 -3.71 6.86
N TRP A 29 -2.22 -3.88 5.84
CA TRP A 29 -1.95 -3.38 4.49
C TRP A 29 -3.18 -2.73 3.89
N GLN A 30 -2.97 -1.64 3.18
CA GLN A 30 -3.94 -0.96 2.36
C GLN A 30 -3.58 -1.23 0.90
N LEU A 31 -4.35 -2.06 0.23
CA LEU A 31 -4.02 -2.60 -1.08
C LEU A 31 -4.97 -2.08 -2.16
N ILE A 32 -4.42 -1.81 -3.32
CA ILE A 32 -5.14 -1.47 -4.55
C ILE A 32 -4.97 -2.64 -5.51
N TYR A 33 -6.06 -3.24 -5.93
CA TYR A 33 -6.08 -4.27 -6.95
C TYR A 33 -6.61 -3.70 -8.25
N GLY A 34 -5.92 -3.97 -9.33
CA GLY A 34 -6.32 -3.60 -10.68
C GLY A 34 -6.00 -4.66 -11.72
N ASP A 35 -6.40 -4.41 -12.94
CA ASP A 35 -6.09 -5.24 -14.09
C ASP A 35 -4.64 -5.04 -14.59
N LYS A 36 -4.26 -5.77 -15.64
CA LYS A 36 -2.95 -5.65 -16.30
C LYS A 36 -2.68 -4.27 -16.93
N ASN A 37 -3.73 -3.47 -17.17
CA ASN A 37 -3.63 -2.12 -17.70
C ASN A 37 -3.50 -1.06 -16.61
N SER A 38 -3.40 -1.52 -15.33
CA SER A 38 -3.35 -0.66 -14.14
C SER A 38 -4.63 0.15 -13.92
N THR A 39 -5.78 -0.42 -14.30
CA THR A 39 -7.10 0.13 -13.95
C THR A 39 -7.47 -0.36 -12.56
N PRO A 40 -7.66 0.51 -11.56
CA PRO A 40 -8.05 0.08 -10.23
C PRO A 40 -9.50 -0.43 -10.21
N LEU A 41 -9.71 -1.60 -9.60
CA LEU A 41 -10.98 -2.33 -9.58
C LEU A 41 -11.49 -2.59 -8.15
N LEU A 42 -10.57 -2.77 -7.19
CA LEU A 42 -10.91 -3.13 -5.82
C LEU A 42 -9.90 -2.55 -4.84
N LEU A 43 -10.40 -2.02 -3.72
CA LEU A 43 -9.60 -1.65 -2.55
C LEU A 43 -9.71 -2.73 -1.48
N VAL A 44 -8.62 -3.02 -0.80
CA VAL A 44 -8.60 -3.99 0.29
C VAL A 44 -7.86 -3.45 1.48
N TYR A 45 -8.49 -3.51 2.66
CA TYR A 45 -7.78 -3.44 3.93
C TYR A 45 -7.53 -4.85 4.43
N ALA A 46 -6.28 -5.30 4.44
CA ALA A 46 -5.90 -6.62 4.94
C ALA A 46 -5.22 -6.51 6.30
N LYS A 47 -5.73 -7.26 7.29
CA LYS A 47 -5.20 -7.29 8.67
C LYS A 47 -4.83 -8.70 9.07
N GLY A 48 -3.54 -8.90 9.33
CA GLY A 48 -3.05 -10.13 9.95
C GLY A 48 -3.17 -10.04 11.48
N VAL A 49 -3.81 -11.03 12.09
CA VAL A 49 -4.03 -11.13 13.53
C VAL A 49 -3.70 -12.55 14.01
N ASN A 50 -3.49 -12.70 15.32
CA ASN A 50 -3.40 -14.01 15.94
C ASN A 50 -4.80 -14.59 16.22
N GLU A 51 -4.86 -15.82 16.72
CA GLU A 51 -6.13 -16.52 16.96
C GLU A 51 -7.04 -15.78 17.92
N THR A 52 -6.50 -15.24 19.01
CA THR A 52 -7.28 -14.57 20.05
C THR A 52 -7.89 -13.25 19.57
N GLU A 53 -7.29 -12.62 18.56
CA GLU A 53 -7.74 -11.36 17.98
C GLU A 53 -8.61 -11.55 16.74
N TYR A 54 -8.83 -12.79 16.28
CA TYR A 54 -9.47 -13.04 15.00
C TYR A 54 -10.90 -12.46 14.91
N PHE A 55 -11.62 -12.43 16.02
CA PHE A 55 -12.97 -11.87 16.12
C PHE A 55 -13.05 -10.57 16.94
N SER A 56 -11.91 -10.02 17.36
CA SER A 56 -11.87 -8.79 18.15
C SER A 56 -12.24 -7.57 17.32
N ASP A 57 -12.64 -6.49 17.97
CA ASP A 57 -12.85 -5.20 17.33
C ASP A 57 -11.55 -4.63 16.73
N TYR A 58 -11.71 -3.76 15.74
CA TYR A 58 -10.58 -3.02 15.18
C TYR A 58 -10.04 -1.99 16.15
N SER A 59 -8.72 -1.90 16.25
CA SER A 59 -8.06 -0.83 16.98
C SER A 59 -8.43 0.54 16.37
N GLN A 60 -8.24 1.61 17.15
CA GLN A 60 -8.44 2.97 16.64
C GLN A 60 -7.56 3.28 15.42
N GLN A 61 -6.36 2.70 15.36
CA GLN A 61 -5.46 2.84 14.21
C GLN A 61 -6.02 2.15 12.97
N ASP A 62 -6.54 0.93 13.12
CA ASP A 62 -7.18 0.20 12.02
C ASP A 62 -8.42 0.95 11.50
N GLN A 63 -9.25 1.47 12.41
CA GLN A 63 -10.44 2.26 12.05
C GLN A 63 -10.08 3.52 11.26
N LYS A 64 -8.99 4.22 11.63
CA LYS A 64 -8.48 5.36 10.86
C LYS A 64 -7.99 4.95 9.47
N ALA A 65 -7.28 3.84 9.36
CA ALA A 65 -6.79 3.33 8.08
C ALA A 65 -7.95 2.91 7.15
N ILE A 66 -8.95 2.21 7.70
CA ILE A 66 -10.19 1.85 6.98
C ILE A 66 -10.93 3.12 6.56
N GLY A 67 -11.00 4.15 7.41
CA GLY A 67 -11.62 5.43 7.11
C GLY A 67 -11.00 6.14 5.90
N LEU A 68 -9.67 6.12 5.77
CA LEU A 68 -8.97 6.67 4.60
C LEU A 68 -9.33 5.91 3.31
N LEU A 69 -9.32 4.57 3.36
CA LEU A 69 -9.73 3.75 2.22
C LEU A 69 -11.22 3.93 1.88
N SER A 70 -12.09 4.05 2.87
CA SER A 70 -13.53 4.30 2.67
C SER A 70 -13.78 5.65 1.99
N PHE A 71 -13.02 6.68 2.36
CA PHE A 71 -13.07 7.97 1.68
C PHE A 71 -12.72 7.81 0.19
N VAL A 72 -11.62 7.14 -0.11
CA VAL A 72 -11.18 6.94 -1.49
C VAL A 72 -12.15 6.05 -2.26
N SER A 73 -12.62 4.96 -1.65
CA SER A 73 -13.64 4.06 -2.21
C SER A 73 -14.88 4.85 -2.67
N LYS A 74 -15.40 5.72 -1.80
CA LYS A 74 -16.56 6.57 -2.12
C LYS A 74 -16.30 7.53 -3.28
N HIS A 75 -15.13 8.19 -3.32
CA HIS A 75 -14.82 9.19 -4.34
C HIS A 75 -14.42 8.58 -5.69
N SER A 76 -13.82 7.39 -5.69
CA SER A 76 -13.47 6.65 -6.90
C SER A 76 -14.57 5.72 -7.41
N SER A 77 -15.65 5.53 -6.63
CA SER A 77 -16.70 4.53 -6.88
C SER A 77 -16.16 3.10 -6.96
N LEU A 78 -15.10 2.80 -6.22
CA LEU A 78 -14.51 1.46 -6.15
C LEU A 78 -15.01 0.72 -4.91
N PRO A 79 -15.24 -0.59 -4.99
CA PRO A 79 -15.56 -1.41 -3.83
C PRO A 79 -14.40 -1.45 -2.85
N LEU A 80 -14.71 -1.59 -1.56
CA LEU A 80 -13.75 -1.81 -0.48
C LEU A 80 -14.09 -3.11 0.23
N LEU A 81 -13.12 -4.01 0.29
CA LEU A 81 -13.17 -5.20 1.14
C LEU A 81 -12.27 -5.03 2.36
N ILE A 82 -12.74 -5.52 3.48
CA ILE A 82 -11.97 -5.61 4.71
C ILE A 82 -11.73 -7.08 4.98
N ILE A 83 -10.47 -7.47 5.02
CA ILE A 83 -10.03 -8.87 5.14
C ILE A 83 -9.23 -9.03 6.41
N ARG A 84 -9.56 -10.06 7.19
CA ARG A 84 -8.80 -10.44 8.36
C ARG A 84 -8.30 -11.88 8.18
N PHE A 85 -7.02 -12.11 8.43
CA PHE A 85 -6.39 -13.41 8.25
C PHE A 85 -5.49 -13.77 9.44
N ARG A 86 -5.20 -15.05 9.63
CA ARG A 86 -4.31 -15.57 10.67
C ARG A 86 -2.85 -15.34 10.27
N ALA A 87 -2.19 -14.38 10.93
CA ALA A 87 -0.78 -14.04 10.68
C ALA A 87 0.21 -14.95 11.42
N ASP A 88 -0.26 -15.72 12.37
CA ASP A 88 0.49 -16.72 13.11
C ASP A 88 0.61 -18.06 12.35
N LEU A 89 -0.05 -18.20 11.21
CA LEU A 89 0.04 -19.34 10.32
C LEU A 89 0.93 -19.04 9.11
N ASN A 90 1.74 -20.01 8.70
CA ASN A 90 2.53 -19.93 7.47
C ASN A 90 1.64 -20.00 6.22
N GLU A 91 0.56 -20.77 6.31
CA GLU A 91 -0.45 -20.91 5.27
C GLU A 91 -1.84 -20.71 5.86
N ILE A 92 -2.66 -19.95 5.17
CA ILE A 92 -4.07 -19.75 5.53
C ILE A 92 -4.96 -20.59 4.61
N LYS A 93 -6.07 -21.08 5.13
CA LYS A 93 -7.10 -21.79 4.35
C LYS A 93 -8.38 -20.99 4.19
N GLU A 94 -8.57 -20.03 5.07
CA GLU A 94 -9.76 -19.18 5.17
C GLU A 94 -9.41 -17.79 5.69
N VAL A 95 -10.31 -16.86 5.47
CA VAL A 95 -10.24 -15.48 5.96
C VAL A 95 -11.62 -15.03 6.43
N LEU A 96 -11.66 -13.96 7.22
CA LEU A 96 -12.87 -13.20 7.47
C LEU A 96 -12.93 -12.04 6.48
N VAL A 97 -14.07 -11.86 5.80
CA VAL A 97 -14.30 -10.80 4.82
C VAL A 97 -15.53 -10.01 5.19
N SER A 98 -15.45 -8.69 5.06
CA SER A 98 -16.58 -7.77 5.21
C SER A 98 -16.53 -6.69 4.11
N GLU A 99 -17.69 -6.30 3.61
CA GLU A 99 -17.88 -5.17 2.68
C GLU A 99 -18.25 -3.86 3.42
N ASN A 100 -18.64 -3.96 4.68
CA ASN A 100 -19.17 -2.81 5.47
C ASN A 100 -18.47 -2.61 6.82
N SER A 101 -17.39 -3.36 7.10
CA SER A 101 -16.65 -3.40 8.37
C SER A 101 -17.43 -3.91 9.61
N LEU A 102 -18.68 -4.31 9.46
CA LEU A 102 -19.51 -4.78 10.57
C LEU A 102 -19.80 -6.28 10.48
N ASP A 103 -20.18 -6.74 9.29
CA ASP A 103 -20.64 -8.12 9.09
C ASP A 103 -19.51 -8.96 8.46
N PHE A 104 -18.78 -9.68 9.28
CA PHE A 104 -17.71 -10.56 8.83
C PHE A 104 -18.26 -11.94 8.49
N LYS A 105 -17.94 -12.40 7.29
CA LYS A 105 -18.20 -13.78 6.83
C LYS A 105 -16.89 -14.52 6.73
N ARG A 106 -16.87 -15.75 7.25
CA ARG A 106 -15.77 -16.69 7.06
C ARG A 106 -15.88 -17.29 5.66
N VAL A 107 -14.83 -17.16 4.88
CA VAL A 107 -14.76 -17.68 3.51
C VAL A 107 -13.46 -18.44 3.29
N SER A 108 -13.51 -19.50 2.47
CA SER A 108 -12.30 -20.17 2.00
C SER A 108 -11.54 -19.29 1.00
N LEU A 109 -10.27 -19.59 0.75
CA LEU A 109 -9.48 -18.86 -0.25
C LEU A 109 -10.03 -19.00 -1.67
N ALA A 110 -10.69 -20.12 -2.00
CA ALA A 110 -11.40 -20.29 -3.27
C ALA A 110 -12.59 -19.32 -3.37
N GLN A 111 -13.40 -19.25 -2.31
CA GLN A 111 -14.50 -18.27 -2.24
C GLN A 111 -14.01 -16.82 -2.27
N LEU A 112 -12.86 -16.52 -1.64
CA LEU A 112 -12.25 -15.19 -1.73
C LEU A 112 -11.85 -14.87 -3.18
N SER A 113 -11.29 -15.81 -3.91
CA SER A 113 -10.99 -15.67 -5.34
C SER A 113 -12.24 -15.37 -6.16
N ASP A 114 -13.36 -16.04 -5.85
CA ASP A 114 -14.63 -15.80 -6.53
C ASP A 114 -15.25 -14.45 -6.16
N ILE A 115 -15.07 -13.98 -4.92
CA ILE A 115 -15.42 -12.61 -4.52
C ILE A 115 -14.62 -11.59 -5.34
N PHE A 116 -13.32 -11.80 -5.54
CA PHE A 116 -12.49 -10.92 -6.35
C PHE A 116 -12.94 -10.86 -7.81
N LYS A 117 -13.33 -12.01 -8.40
CA LYS A 117 -13.92 -12.05 -9.76
C LYS A 117 -15.22 -11.26 -9.88
N LYS A 118 -16.05 -11.20 -8.82
CA LYS A 118 -17.28 -10.36 -8.80
C LYS A 118 -16.99 -8.86 -8.94
N TYR A 119 -15.77 -8.44 -8.62
CA TYR A 119 -15.29 -7.08 -8.81
C TYR A 119 -14.44 -6.93 -10.07
N ASP A 120 -14.67 -7.76 -11.08
CA ASP A 120 -14.03 -7.75 -12.39
C ASP A 120 -12.50 -7.97 -12.36
N LEU A 121 -11.96 -8.47 -11.25
CA LEU A 121 -10.56 -8.84 -11.21
C LEU A 121 -10.29 -10.10 -12.03
N PRO A 122 -9.30 -10.10 -12.95
CA PRO A 122 -9.03 -11.22 -13.84
C PRO A 122 -8.26 -12.36 -13.13
N VAL A 123 -8.86 -12.94 -12.09
CA VAL A 123 -8.27 -14.03 -11.31
C VAL A 123 -8.17 -15.29 -12.15
N SER A 124 -6.97 -15.83 -12.30
CA SER A 124 -6.69 -17.02 -13.13
C SER A 124 -6.32 -18.28 -12.34
N ASN A 125 -6.23 -18.21 -11.02
CA ASN A 125 -5.79 -19.31 -10.14
C ASN A 125 -4.43 -19.90 -10.54
N THR A 126 -3.53 -19.05 -11.03
CA THR A 126 -2.17 -19.43 -11.42
C THR A 126 -1.16 -18.59 -10.63
N PRO A 127 0.05 -19.09 -10.37
CA PRO A 127 1.08 -18.32 -9.71
C PRO A 127 1.56 -17.15 -10.57
N THR A 128 2.02 -16.09 -9.89
CA THR A 128 2.70 -14.97 -10.53
C THR A 128 4.21 -15.23 -10.58
N ASP A 129 4.92 -14.56 -11.51
CA ASP A 129 6.38 -14.66 -11.62
C ASP A 129 7.13 -13.78 -10.61
N LYS A 130 6.43 -12.99 -9.79
CA LYS A 130 7.06 -12.11 -8.82
C LYS A 130 7.71 -12.95 -7.72
N TYR A 131 9.00 -12.77 -7.54
CA TYR A 131 9.77 -13.41 -6.47
C TYR A 131 9.16 -13.10 -5.10
N LEU A 132 8.93 -14.15 -4.30
CA LEU A 132 8.49 -14.03 -2.92
C LEU A 132 9.65 -13.47 -2.08
N ASN A 133 9.45 -12.31 -1.48
CA ASN A 133 10.34 -11.86 -0.44
C ASN A 133 9.93 -12.51 0.89
N ASP A 134 10.46 -13.69 1.18
CA ASP A 134 10.12 -14.51 2.37
C ASP A 134 10.30 -13.77 3.70
N LYS A 135 11.02 -12.65 3.69
CA LYS A 135 11.27 -11.85 4.91
C LYS A 135 10.20 -10.80 5.20
N SER A 136 9.36 -10.47 4.22
CA SER A 136 8.30 -9.45 4.36
C SER A 136 6.92 -9.92 3.93
N SER A 137 6.81 -11.12 3.36
CA SER A 137 5.53 -11.68 2.93
C SER A 137 4.77 -12.30 4.10
N SER A 138 3.47 -12.05 4.14
CA SER A 138 2.53 -12.77 5.02
C SER A 138 1.89 -13.94 4.28
N ALA A 139 1.21 -14.83 5.00
CA ALA A 139 0.43 -15.92 4.41
C ALA A 139 -0.62 -15.41 3.40
N TYR A 140 -1.19 -14.22 3.62
CA TYR A 140 -2.10 -13.57 2.69
C TYR A 140 -1.39 -13.17 1.38
N HIS A 141 -0.20 -12.59 1.46
CA HIS A 141 0.59 -12.23 0.27
C HIS A 141 1.06 -13.49 -0.50
N ASN A 142 1.38 -14.57 0.21
CA ASN A 142 1.74 -15.84 -0.42
C ASN A 142 0.57 -16.40 -1.23
N TRP A 143 -0.64 -16.42 -0.64
CA TRP A 143 -1.86 -16.79 -1.35
C TRP A 143 -2.10 -15.89 -2.57
N GLN A 144 -2.03 -14.58 -2.39
CA GLN A 144 -2.22 -13.60 -3.47
C GLN A 144 -1.31 -13.89 -4.67
N ARG A 145 -0.03 -14.17 -4.43
CA ARG A 145 0.94 -14.46 -5.48
C ARG A 145 0.77 -15.85 -6.11
N SER A 146 0.31 -16.82 -5.33
CA SER A 146 0.12 -18.19 -5.81
C SER A 146 -1.18 -18.40 -6.57
N CYS A 147 -2.21 -17.58 -6.31
CA CYS A 147 -3.57 -17.87 -6.75
C CYS A 147 -4.20 -16.79 -7.63
N LEU A 148 -3.79 -15.51 -7.56
CA LEU A 148 -4.50 -14.47 -8.29
C LEU A 148 -4.10 -14.36 -9.76
N GLY A 149 -2.89 -14.79 -10.12
CA GLY A 149 -2.42 -14.82 -11.50
C GLY A 149 -1.79 -13.53 -12.01
N ARG A 150 -1.29 -13.60 -13.26
CA ARG A 150 -0.49 -12.52 -13.88
C ARG A 150 -1.33 -11.36 -14.42
N GLY A 151 -2.64 -11.54 -14.54
CA GLY A 151 -3.55 -10.51 -15.05
C GLY A 151 -3.84 -9.38 -14.07
N ILE A 152 -3.38 -9.51 -12.83
CA ILE A 152 -3.68 -8.58 -11.74
C ILE A 152 -2.45 -7.77 -11.37
N THR A 153 -2.61 -6.45 -11.33
CA THR A 153 -1.63 -5.52 -10.74
C THR A 153 -2.06 -5.21 -9.31
N VAL A 154 -1.12 -5.27 -8.37
CA VAL A 154 -1.37 -4.95 -6.96
C VAL A 154 -0.33 -3.96 -6.47
N SER A 155 -0.75 -2.92 -5.77
CA SER A 155 0.11 -1.99 -5.07
C SER A 155 -0.43 -1.76 -3.67
N ASP A 156 0.46 -1.60 -2.70
CA ASP A 156 0.14 -1.12 -1.36
C ASP A 156 0.25 0.41 -1.29
N ILE A 157 -0.36 0.99 -0.26
CA ILE A 157 -0.28 2.41 0.01
C ILE A 157 0.68 2.62 1.18
N ASP A 158 1.83 3.21 0.90
CA ASP A 158 2.87 3.42 1.90
C ASP A 158 2.54 4.57 2.86
N LEU A 159 2.20 5.75 2.32
CA LEU A 159 2.04 6.94 3.14
C LEU A 159 0.94 7.85 2.58
N TRP A 160 0.04 8.27 3.46
CA TRP A 160 -0.95 9.30 3.17
C TRP A 160 -0.52 10.65 3.69
N LYS A 161 -0.85 11.71 2.96
CA LYS A 161 -0.93 13.06 3.50
C LYS A 161 -2.38 13.50 3.55
N VAL A 162 -2.81 13.95 4.72
CA VAL A 162 -4.16 14.46 4.96
C VAL A 162 -4.11 15.96 5.25
N ASP A 163 -5.20 16.65 4.98
CA ASP A 163 -5.34 18.06 5.36
C ASP A 163 -5.72 18.21 6.86
N SER A 164 -5.93 19.45 7.30
CA SER A 164 -6.30 19.78 8.70
C SER A 164 -7.63 19.16 9.16
N LYS A 165 -8.49 18.75 8.21
CA LYS A 165 -9.75 18.07 8.47
C LYS A 165 -9.61 16.54 8.44
N GLY A 166 -8.41 16.02 8.21
CA GLY A 166 -8.14 14.58 8.07
C GLY A 166 -8.51 14.01 6.71
N ILE A 167 -8.81 14.84 5.71
CA ILE A 167 -9.17 14.40 4.36
C ILE A 167 -7.89 14.06 3.59
N PRO A 168 -7.77 12.88 2.97
CA PRO A 168 -6.60 12.49 2.19
C PRO A 168 -6.46 13.38 0.95
N ARG A 169 -5.22 13.86 0.71
CA ARG A 169 -4.87 14.76 -0.39
C ARG A 169 -3.78 14.19 -1.29
N VAL A 170 -2.84 13.45 -0.69
CA VAL A 170 -1.71 12.86 -1.42
C VAL A 170 -1.48 11.44 -0.95
N ILE A 171 -1.19 10.55 -1.88
CA ILE A 171 -0.55 9.27 -1.60
C ILE A 171 0.91 9.39 -1.99
N PHE A 172 1.81 8.92 -1.13
CA PHE A 172 3.22 8.77 -1.42
C PHE A 172 3.57 7.29 -1.53
N GLU A 173 4.27 6.93 -2.58
CA GLU A 173 5.06 5.71 -2.67
C GLU A 173 6.45 6.01 -2.10
N LEU A 174 6.92 5.19 -1.18
CA LEU A 174 8.22 5.36 -0.52
C LEU A 174 9.26 4.46 -1.16
N LYS A 175 10.25 5.06 -1.80
CA LYS A 175 11.36 4.33 -2.43
C LYS A 175 12.67 4.61 -1.71
N ARG A 176 13.47 3.58 -1.58
CA ARG A 176 14.80 3.65 -0.97
C ARG A 176 15.73 2.65 -1.62
N SER A 177 16.91 3.10 -1.95
CA SER A 177 17.93 2.27 -2.58
C SER A 177 19.33 2.82 -2.29
N TYR A 178 20.36 2.16 -2.85
CA TYR A 178 21.76 2.54 -2.68
C TYR A 178 22.26 3.59 -3.69
N TYR A 179 21.39 4.09 -4.56
CA TYR A 179 21.74 5.19 -5.45
C TYR A 179 21.78 6.50 -4.68
N THR A 180 22.66 7.42 -5.09
CA THR A 180 22.66 8.78 -4.52
C THR A 180 21.37 9.52 -4.86
N ILE A 181 21.05 10.53 -4.07
CA ILE A 181 19.82 11.32 -4.25
C ILE A 181 19.73 11.95 -5.64
N GLU A 182 20.88 12.35 -6.20
CA GLU A 182 20.98 12.99 -7.51
C GLU A 182 20.72 12.02 -8.66
N ARG A 183 21.21 10.77 -8.52
CA ARG A 183 21.21 9.76 -9.59
C ARG A 183 19.94 8.93 -9.65
N TRP A 184 19.27 8.74 -8.51
CA TRP A 184 18.11 7.88 -8.51
C TRP A 184 16.97 8.46 -9.34
N ARG A 185 16.32 7.59 -10.08
CA ARG A 185 15.09 7.84 -10.84
C ARG A 185 14.16 6.64 -10.67
N PRO A 186 12.84 6.82 -10.73
CA PRO A 186 11.90 5.71 -10.74
C PRO A 186 12.20 4.73 -11.86
N PHE A 187 12.18 3.43 -11.53
CA PHE A 187 12.46 2.39 -12.50
C PHE A 187 11.24 2.09 -13.38
N PRO A 188 11.42 1.91 -14.71
CA PRO A 188 10.32 1.59 -15.63
C PRO A 188 9.51 0.35 -15.24
N GLU A 189 10.14 -0.64 -14.59
CA GLU A 189 9.52 -1.87 -14.12
C GLU A 189 8.41 -1.60 -13.08
N ASP A 190 8.49 -0.50 -12.35
CA ASP A 190 7.50 -0.08 -11.36
C ASP A 190 6.34 0.75 -11.95
N TYR A 191 6.43 1.15 -13.21
CA TYR A 191 5.45 2.09 -13.80
C TYR A 191 4.02 1.57 -13.80
N ASN A 192 3.80 0.27 -13.95
CA ASN A 192 2.47 -0.31 -13.85
C ASN A 192 1.86 -0.12 -12.45
N ASN A 193 2.66 -0.29 -11.40
CA ASN A 193 2.22 -0.05 -10.03
C ASN A 193 1.96 1.45 -9.81
N PHE A 194 2.86 2.33 -10.29
CA PHE A 194 2.67 3.78 -10.19
C PHE A 194 1.42 4.24 -10.95
N LYS A 195 1.17 3.69 -12.14
CA LYS A 195 -0.05 3.99 -12.90
C LYS A 195 -1.31 3.55 -12.17
N LEU A 196 -1.28 2.40 -11.50
CA LEU A 196 -2.40 1.91 -10.69
C LEU A 196 -2.73 2.87 -9.56
N VAL A 197 -1.74 3.28 -8.76
CA VAL A 197 -1.92 4.23 -7.65
C VAL A 197 -2.34 5.61 -8.17
N TRP A 198 -1.70 6.09 -9.24
CA TRP A 198 -2.07 7.35 -9.88
C TRP A 198 -3.52 7.34 -10.38
N SER A 199 -3.95 6.25 -11.04
CA SER A 199 -5.32 6.11 -11.54
C SER A 199 -6.35 6.19 -10.41
N LEU A 200 -6.04 5.60 -9.25
CA LEU A 200 -6.87 5.73 -8.05
C LEU A 200 -6.91 7.19 -7.57
N CYS A 201 -5.75 7.83 -7.44
CA CYS A 201 -5.65 9.23 -7.01
C CYS A 201 -6.40 10.17 -7.96
N TYR A 202 -6.24 9.98 -9.27
CA TYR A 202 -6.93 10.76 -10.29
C TYR A 202 -8.46 10.66 -10.16
N LYS A 203 -9.00 9.44 -10.02
CA LYS A 203 -10.44 9.21 -9.79
C LYS A 203 -10.94 9.84 -8.48
N SER A 204 -10.08 9.97 -7.48
CA SER A 204 -10.43 10.48 -6.14
C SER A 204 -10.09 11.96 -5.94
N ASN A 205 -9.66 12.66 -6.99
CA ASN A 205 -9.19 14.05 -6.94
C ASN A 205 -8.07 14.28 -5.91
N MET A 206 -7.08 13.40 -5.95
CA MET A 206 -5.91 13.39 -5.09
C MET A 206 -4.63 13.43 -5.92
N LEU A 207 -3.50 13.73 -5.31
CA LEU A 207 -2.18 13.67 -5.94
C LEU A 207 -1.50 12.34 -5.61
N PHE A 208 -0.71 11.86 -6.55
CA PHE A 208 0.24 10.78 -6.33
C PHE A 208 1.66 11.27 -6.49
N LYS A 209 2.53 10.96 -5.51
CA LYS A 209 3.93 11.35 -5.51
C LYS A 209 4.82 10.17 -5.11
N ILE A 210 6.07 10.20 -5.55
CA ILE A 210 7.08 9.24 -5.11
C ILE A 210 8.06 10.02 -4.23
N ALA A 211 8.32 9.52 -3.02
CA ALA A 211 9.32 10.05 -2.11
C ALA A 211 10.48 9.07 -2.00
N TYR A 212 11.67 9.53 -2.32
CA TYR A 212 12.88 8.73 -2.33
C TYR A 212 13.89 9.24 -1.29
N ASN A 213 14.46 8.31 -0.52
CA ASN A 213 15.62 8.55 0.31
C ASN A 213 16.75 7.52 0.06
N VAL A 214 17.96 7.90 0.38
CA VAL A 214 19.13 7.04 0.20
C VAL A 214 19.20 5.99 1.32
N ARG A 215 19.67 4.79 0.98
CA ARG A 215 20.01 3.72 1.91
C ARG A 215 21.48 3.37 1.77
N THR A 216 22.19 3.16 2.86
CA THR A 216 23.56 2.67 2.86
C THR A 216 23.62 1.19 3.26
N LYS A 217 24.70 0.50 2.91
CA LYS A 217 24.92 -0.92 3.25
C LYS A 217 25.79 -1.10 4.49
N ASN A 218 26.84 -0.28 4.60
CA ASN A 218 27.85 -0.37 5.65
C ASN A 218 28.14 1.04 6.20
N PRO A 219 27.60 1.40 7.37
CA PRO A 219 26.58 0.66 8.11
C PRO A 219 25.24 0.62 7.36
N PHE A 220 24.39 -0.36 7.70
CA PHE A 220 23.02 -0.37 7.17
C PHE A 220 22.22 0.77 7.80
N PHE A 221 21.84 1.75 6.97
CA PHE A 221 21.19 2.96 7.43
C PHE A 221 20.32 3.56 6.32
N ASP A 222 19.10 4.02 6.69
CA ASP A 222 18.26 4.83 5.82
C ASP A 222 18.55 6.31 6.09
N ASP A 223 19.23 6.98 5.15
CA ASP A 223 19.48 8.42 5.23
C ASP A 223 18.25 9.18 4.77
N ILE A 224 17.53 9.74 5.72
CA ILE A 224 16.35 10.59 5.50
C ILE A 224 16.65 12.09 5.64
N SER A 225 17.91 12.48 5.75
CA SER A 225 18.29 13.90 5.83
C SER A 225 17.77 14.70 4.62
N ARG A 226 17.69 14.04 3.47
CA ARG A 226 17.18 14.59 2.22
C ARG A 226 16.17 13.64 1.59
N ILE A 227 15.01 14.17 1.20
CA ILE A 227 13.91 13.43 0.55
C ILE A 227 13.69 14.01 -0.85
N LYS A 228 13.85 13.20 -1.88
CA LYS A 228 13.60 13.60 -3.26
C LYS A 228 12.18 13.26 -3.66
N ILE A 229 11.46 14.23 -4.20
CA ILE A 229 10.05 14.08 -4.57
C ILE A 229 9.90 14.09 -6.09
N PHE A 230 9.06 13.19 -6.58
CA PHE A 230 8.60 13.15 -7.97
C PHE A 230 7.08 13.30 -7.99
N SER A 231 6.59 14.14 -8.86
CA SER A 231 5.18 14.18 -9.24
C SER A 231 4.90 13.10 -10.28
N VAL A 232 3.78 12.41 -10.12
CA VAL A 232 3.32 11.38 -11.05
C VAL A 232 2.01 11.81 -11.67
N ASP A 233 2.00 11.94 -13.01
CA ASP A 233 0.81 12.31 -13.76
C ASP A 233 0.87 11.68 -15.17
N PHE A 234 0.15 10.58 -15.36
CA PHE A 234 0.14 9.85 -16.62
C PHE A 234 -0.65 10.53 -17.75
N THR A 235 -1.20 11.72 -17.52
CA THR A 235 -1.72 12.58 -18.58
C THR A 235 -0.63 13.46 -19.20
N LYS A 236 0.57 13.51 -18.61
CA LYS A 236 1.70 14.37 -19.02
C LYS A 236 2.84 13.56 -19.65
N ASN A 237 3.71 14.27 -20.32
CA ASN A 237 4.97 13.75 -20.83
C ASN A 237 6.13 14.70 -20.42
N PRO A 238 7.07 14.26 -19.58
CA PRO A 238 7.15 12.93 -18.96
C PRO A 238 6.04 12.70 -17.90
N SER A 239 5.61 11.44 -17.77
CA SER A 239 4.59 11.06 -16.76
C SER A 239 5.08 11.14 -15.32
N ILE A 240 6.40 11.07 -15.12
CA ILE A 240 7.05 11.19 -13.82
C ILE A 240 8.12 12.27 -13.96
N ALA A 241 7.98 13.33 -13.18
CA ALA A 241 8.89 14.47 -13.20
C ALA A 241 9.48 14.72 -11.81
N GLU A 242 10.78 14.98 -11.74
CA GLU A 242 11.43 15.45 -10.51
C GLU A 242 10.85 16.80 -10.12
N GLU A 243 10.40 16.92 -8.87
CA GLU A 243 9.78 18.15 -8.37
C GLU A 243 10.79 18.94 -7.54
N THR A 244 11.33 18.30 -6.51
CA THR A 244 12.26 18.95 -5.56
C THR A 244 12.99 17.95 -4.69
N VAL A 245 13.99 18.46 -3.96
CA VAL A 245 14.65 17.74 -2.86
C VAL A 245 14.44 18.55 -1.58
N PHE A 246 13.71 17.97 -0.65
CA PHE A 246 13.46 18.56 0.67
C PHE A 246 14.53 18.13 1.68
N SER A 247 14.84 18.99 2.65
CA SER A 247 15.35 18.53 3.93
C SER A 247 14.27 17.72 4.66
N ILE A 248 14.67 16.89 5.63
CA ILE A 248 13.67 16.17 6.45
C ILE A 248 12.71 17.13 7.16
N ASN A 249 13.19 18.29 7.60
CA ASN A 249 12.35 19.29 8.26
C ASN A 249 11.32 19.91 7.31
N ASP A 250 11.73 20.23 6.09
CA ASP A 250 10.82 20.77 5.07
C ASP A 250 9.80 19.71 4.65
N PHE A 251 10.23 18.45 4.48
CA PHE A 251 9.30 17.35 4.18
C PHE A 251 8.28 17.13 5.30
N MET A 252 8.68 17.23 6.57
CA MET A 252 7.74 17.09 7.69
C MET A 252 6.71 18.23 7.77
N ASN A 253 6.99 19.38 7.17
CA ASN A 253 6.07 20.53 7.10
C ASN A 253 5.39 20.66 5.73
N TYR A 254 5.82 19.88 4.78
CA TYR A 254 5.27 19.87 3.41
C TYR A 254 3.79 19.45 3.42
#